data_36a6927e577bc55a26abb340c8cad6bf
#
_entry.id   36a6927e577bc55a26abb340c8cad6bf
#
_cell.length_a   1.000
_cell.length_b   1.000
_cell.length_c   1.000
_cell.angle_alpha   90.00
_cell.angle_beta   90.00
_cell.angle_gamma   90.00
#
_symmetry.space_group_name_H-M   'P 1'
#
loop_
_entity.id
_entity.type
_entity.pdbx_description
1 polymer ?
#
loop_
_entity_poly.entity_id
_entity_poly.type
_entity_poly.pdbx_seq_one_letter_code
_entity_poly.pdbx_strand_id
1 'polypeptide(L)' 'MVLGMDNQAPKTISVPEAGKQYFGLAKNASYEAAARGDLPVIRIGGRLRVPVCQLERMLEGRDQAETS' A
#
# COMPACT_ATOMS: atom_id res chain seq x y z
N MET A 1 -14.27 -23.25 -4.83
CA MET A 1 -14.08 -23.06 -4.52
C MET A 1 -13.36 -22.11 -4.27
N VAL A 2 -13.23 -21.83 -3.67
CA VAL A 2 -12.46 -21.05 -3.27
C VAL A 2 -11.71 -20.45 -4.12
N LEU A 3 -11.53 -20.93 -5.01
CA LEU A 3 -10.79 -20.42 -5.85
C LEU A 3 -11.08 -19.16 -6.24
N GLY A 4 -12.16 -18.80 -6.46
CA GLY A 4 -12.46 -17.56 -6.97
C GLY A 4 -12.13 -16.49 -6.07
N MET A 5 -12.07 -16.78 -4.87
CA MET A 5 -11.81 -15.79 -4.03
C MET A 5 -10.54 -15.24 -4.14
N ASP A 6 -9.64 -15.93 -4.52
CA ASP A 6 -8.33 -15.44 -4.62
C ASP A 6 -8.17 -14.34 -5.56
N ASN A 7 -9.06 -14.19 -6.49
CA ASN A 7 -8.89 -13.19 -7.48
C ASN A 7 -9.59 -11.95 -7.21
N GLN A 8 -10.25 -11.85 -6.10
CA GLN A 8 -11.06 -10.73 -5.92
C GLN A 8 -10.34 -9.52 -5.60
N ALA A 9 -9.25 -9.57 -4.92
CA ALA A 9 -8.51 -8.38 -4.57
C ALA A 9 -7.09 -8.52 -5.00
N PRO A 10 -6.51 -7.52 -5.66
CA PRO A 10 -5.13 -7.60 -6.03
C PRO A 10 -4.26 -7.55 -4.79
N LYS A 11 -3.13 -8.23 -4.86
CA LYS A 11 -2.21 -8.25 -3.75
C LYS A 11 -1.30 -7.03 -3.77
N THR A 12 -1.24 -6.31 -4.86
CA THR A 12 -0.52 -5.06 -4.94
C THR A 12 -1.38 -4.05 -5.64
N ILE A 13 -1.18 -2.78 -5.33
CA ILE A 13 -1.89 -1.70 -5.99
C ILE A 13 -0.88 -0.65 -6.36
N SER A 14 -1.28 0.32 -7.17
CA SER A 14 -0.36 1.34 -7.61
C SER A 14 -0.06 2.31 -6.46
N VAL A 15 1.04 3.05 -6.59
CA VAL A 15 1.41 4.02 -5.56
C VAL A 15 0.33 5.08 -5.37
N PRO A 16 -0.21 5.71 -6.43
CA PRO A 16 -1.25 6.71 -6.20
C PRO A 16 -2.50 6.10 -5.58
N GLU A 17 -2.83 4.88 -5.96
CA GLU A 17 -4.00 4.25 -5.43
C GLU A 17 -3.82 3.97 -3.94
N ALA A 18 -2.67 3.50 -3.56
CA ALA A 18 -2.38 3.24 -2.15
C ALA A 18 -2.45 4.52 -1.35
N GLY A 19 -1.85 5.59 -1.85
CA GLY A 19 -1.88 6.84 -1.13
C GLY A 19 -3.28 7.38 -0.97
N LYS A 20 -4.09 7.27 -2.02
CA LYS A 20 -5.43 7.80 -1.96
C LYS A 20 -6.32 6.97 -1.04
N GLN A 21 -6.28 5.67 -1.16
CA GLN A 21 -7.18 4.82 -0.40
C GLN A 21 -6.82 4.72 1.06
N TYR A 22 -5.55 4.71 1.38
CA TYR A 22 -5.14 4.48 2.75
C TYR A 22 -4.78 5.75 3.50
N PHE A 23 -4.37 6.79 2.78
CA PHE A 23 -3.92 8.01 3.46
C PHE A 23 -4.58 9.27 2.95
N GLY A 24 -5.42 9.17 1.93
CA GLY A 24 -6.07 10.36 1.38
C GLY A 24 -5.12 11.30 0.65
N LEU A 25 -4.03 10.77 0.12
CA LEU A 25 -3.04 11.60 -0.54
C LEU A 25 -3.32 11.74 -2.02
N ALA A 26 -2.94 12.87 -2.58
CA ALA A 26 -3.01 13.06 -4.01
C ALA A 26 -1.89 12.28 -4.67
N LYS A 27 -1.90 12.24 -6.00
CA LYS A 27 -0.96 11.45 -6.75
C LYS A 27 0.48 11.82 -6.45
N ASN A 28 0.80 13.11 -6.52
CA ASN A 28 2.17 13.53 -6.28
C ASN A 28 2.61 13.27 -4.85
N ALA A 29 1.73 13.50 -3.90
CA ALA A 29 2.06 13.24 -2.51
C ALA A 29 2.27 11.76 -2.27
N SER A 30 1.55 10.91 -2.99
CA SER A 30 1.73 9.47 -2.86
C SER A 30 3.11 9.05 -3.33
N TYR A 31 3.55 9.59 -4.45
CA TYR A 31 4.88 9.27 -4.95
C TYR A 31 5.98 9.81 -4.03
N GLU A 32 5.75 10.97 -3.46
CA GLU A 32 6.73 11.52 -2.54
C GLU A 32 6.82 10.66 -1.28
N ALA A 33 5.70 10.20 -0.78
CA ALA A 33 5.70 9.34 0.39
C ALA A 33 6.44 8.04 0.09
N ALA A 34 6.24 7.49 -1.11
CA ALA A 34 6.93 6.28 -1.48
C ALA A 34 8.43 6.52 -1.58
N ALA A 35 8.83 7.66 -2.10
CA ALA A 35 10.25 7.98 -2.23
C ALA A 35 10.92 8.15 -0.87
N ARG A 36 10.18 8.67 0.09
CA ARG A 36 10.74 8.86 1.41
C ARG A 36 10.74 7.57 2.24
N GLY A 37 10.07 6.54 1.76
CA GLY A 37 9.97 5.31 2.50
C GLY A 37 8.76 5.24 3.41
N ASP A 38 7.83 6.17 3.27
CA ASP A 38 6.62 6.15 4.07
C ASP A 38 5.63 5.10 3.58
N LEU A 39 5.75 4.67 2.34
CA LEU A 39 4.92 3.61 1.81
C LEU A 39 5.80 2.43 1.44
N PRO A 40 5.37 1.21 1.73
CA PRO A 40 6.12 0.05 1.29
C PRO A 40 5.92 -0.12 -0.21
N VAL A 41 6.99 -0.16 -0.97
CA VAL A 41 6.88 -0.35 -2.41
C VAL A 41 7.85 -1.41 -2.87
N ILE A 42 7.47 -2.13 -3.91
CA ILE A 42 8.35 -3.08 -4.54
C ILE A 42 8.35 -2.77 -6.03
N ARG A 43 9.41 -3.13 -6.70
CA ARG A 43 9.53 -2.88 -8.12
C ARG A 43 9.31 -4.18 -8.88
N ILE A 44 8.31 -4.21 -9.70
CA ILE A 44 7.99 -5.39 -10.48
C ILE A 44 7.88 -4.97 -11.93
N GLY A 45 8.73 -5.55 -12.77
CA GLY A 45 8.64 -5.25 -14.19
C GLY A 45 8.80 -3.79 -14.52
N GLY A 46 9.61 -3.08 -13.78
CA GLY A 46 9.82 -1.67 -14.04
C GLY A 46 8.75 -0.76 -13.47
N ARG A 47 7.81 -1.32 -12.73
CA ARG A 47 6.75 -0.51 -12.13
C ARG A 47 6.82 -0.62 -10.64
N LEU A 48 6.47 0.46 -9.97
CA LEU A 48 6.39 0.46 -8.52
C LEU A 48 5.00 0.02 -8.10
N ARG A 49 4.94 -0.96 -7.22
CA ARG A 49 3.67 -1.46 -6.71
C ARG A 49 3.73 -1.49 -5.20
N VAL A 50 2.58 -1.32 -4.58
CA VAL A 50 2.50 -1.33 -3.12
C VAL A 50 1.85 -2.63 -2.68
N PRO A 51 2.56 -3.47 -1.94
CA PRO A 51 1.97 -4.73 -1.47
C PRO A 51 0.97 -4.42 -0.37
N VAL A 52 -0.28 -4.80 -0.62
CA VAL A 52 -1.36 -4.45 0.29
C VAL A 52 -1.14 -5.05 1.67
N CYS A 53 -0.64 -6.26 1.72
CA CYS A 53 -0.45 -6.93 2.99
C CYS A 53 0.55 -6.18 3.87
N GLN A 54 1.64 -5.72 3.28
CA GLN A 54 2.63 -4.98 4.04
C GLN A 54 2.10 -3.62 4.44
N LEU A 55 1.30 -3.01 3.57
CA LEU A 55 0.73 -1.73 3.89
C LEU A 55 -0.21 -1.85 5.08
N GLU A 56 -1.02 -2.88 5.11
CA GLU A 56 -1.92 -3.08 6.22
C GLU A 56 -1.18 -3.38 7.50
N ARG A 57 -0.10 -4.14 7.43
CA ARG A 57 0.69 -4.39 8.60
C ARG A 57 1.32 -3.14 9.13
N MET A 58 1.80 -2.29 8.25
CA MET A 58 2.40 -1.05 8.66
C MET A 58 1.39 -0.17 9.39
N LEU A 59 0.16 -0.14 8.87
CA LEU A 59 -0.86 0.66 9.52
C LEU A 59 -1.25 0.11 10.87
N GLU A 60 -1.29 -1.20 10.99
CA GLU A 60 -1.60 -1.81 12.27
C GLU A 60 -0.53 -1.48 13.28
N GLY A 61 0.70 -1.51 12.86
CA GLY A 61 1.79 -1.17 13.76
C GLY A 61 1.72 0.27 14.22
N ARG A 62 1.38 1.17 13.31
CA ARG A 62 1.28 2.56 13.69
C ARG A 62 0.12 2.79 14.63
N ASP A 63 -0.98 2.13 14.38
CA ASP A 63 -2.11 2.28 15.26
C ASP A 63 -1.74 1.85 16.65
N GLN A 64 -1.03 0.76 16.79
CA GLN A 64 -0.64 0.29 18.09
C GLN A 64 0.29 1.27 18.77
N ALA A 65 1.19 1.84 18.00
CA ALA A 65 2.10 2.79 18.56
C ALA A 65 1.38 4.02 19.04
N GLU A 66 0.39 4.44 18.31
CA GLU A 66 -0.33 5.62 18.72
C GLU A 66 -1.17 5.40 19.93
N THR A 67 -1.72 4.24 20.05
CA THR A 67 -2.56 4.02 21.20
C THR A 67 -1.75 3.79 22.45
N SER A 68 -0.56 3.42 22.30
CA SER A 68 0.24 3.22 23.47
C SER A 68 0.83 4.54 23.97
#